data_f13ad39e48de57e8274d0772c0771a19
#
_entry.id   f13ad39e48de57e8274d0772c0771a19
#
_cell.length_a   1.000
_cell.length_b   1.000
_cell.length_c   1.000
_cell.angle_alpha   90.00
_cell.angle_beta   90.00
_cell.angle_gamma   90.00
#
_symmetry.space_group_name_H-M   'P 1'
#
loop_
_entity.id
_entity.type
_entity.pdbx_description
1 polymer ?
#
loop_
_entity_poly.entity_id
_entity_poly.type
_entity_poly.pdbx_seq_one_letter_code
_entity_poly.pdbx_strand_id
1 'polypeptide(L)'
;MAETENRKLDPDEMFAALSKKISDSGMDMDMGRIEAAYNMAKLAHSGQLRKDGSPYVTHCVAAADIAADMGLDEDSIVAALLHDVIEDTDLTHSDIAKQFGEPVANIVEGVTKLTRVQYTSKEDEQMENLRKMLMAMAKDIRVILIKIADRLHNMRTMAYQTEEKQRQKSLETMEIYAPIAHRLGMQLSLIH
;
A
#
# COMPACT_ATOMS: atom_id res chain seq x y z
N MET A 1 27.59 -6.17 -23.87
CA MET A 1 27.03 -5.81 -22.54
C MET A 1 25.89 -4.85 -22.84
N ALA A 2 24.67 -5.32 -22.71
CA ALA A 2 23.48 -4.50 -23.00
C ALA A 2 23.30 -3.53 -21.83
N GLU A 3 23.34 -2.23 -22.11
CA GLU A 3 22.85 -1.19 -21.23
C GLU A 3 21.34 -1.44 -21.05
N THR A 4 20.96 -2.00 -19.93
CA THR A 4 19.58 -1.95 -19.45
C THR A 4 19.33 -0.49 -19.09
N GLU A 5 18.82 0.29 -20.04
CA GLU A 5 18.25 1.61 -19.78
C GLU A 5 17.31 1.47 -18.56
N ASN A 6 17.66 2.19 -17.52
CA ASN A 6 16.86 2.34 -16.31
C ASN A 6 15.63 3.19 -16.66
N ARG A 7 14.67 2.56 -17.37
CA ARG A 7 13.41 3.21 -17.77
C ARG A 7 12.69 3.58 -16.48
N LYS A 8 12.68 4.86 -16.15
CA LYS A 8 11.91 5.36 -15.01
C LYS A 8 10.47 4.90 -15.17
N LEU A 9 9.92 4.30 -14.14
CA LEU A 9 8.51 3.86 -14.11
C LEU A 9 7.62 5.09 -14.32
N ASP A 10 6.82 5.05 -15.39
CA ASP A 10 5.82 6.08 -15.66
C ASP A 10 4.54 5.73 -14.88
N PRO A 11 4.11 6.58 -13.93
CA PRO A 11 2.91 6.32 -13.15
C PRO A 11 1.64 6.23 -13.99
N ASP A 12 1.54 6.95 -15.11
CA ASP A 12 0.37 6.91 -15.98
C ASP A 12 0.30 5.58 -16.78
N GLU A 13 1.45 5.07 -17.25
CA GLU A 13 1.53 3.74 -17.86
C GLU A 13 1.15 2.63 -16.86
N MET A 14 1.63 2.74 -15.60
CA MET A 14 1.29 1.79 -14.54
C MET A 14 -0.20 1.83 -14.19
N PHE A 15 -0.78 3.03 -14.09
CA PHE A 15 -2.21 3.18 -13.81
C PHE A 15 -3.06 2.67 -14.97
N ALA A 16 -2.67 2.89 -16.22
CA ALA A 16 -3.36 2.34 -17.39
C ALA A 16 -3.35 0.79 -17.37
N ALA A 17 -2.24 0.17 -16.96
CA ALA A 17 -2.16 -1.28 -16.80
C ALA A 17 -3.08 -1.80 -15.68
N LEU A 18 -3.12 -1.12 -14.54
CA LEU A 18 -4.04 -1.41 -13.43
C LEU A 18 -5.50 -1.30 -13.88
N SER A 19 -5.86 -0.21 -14.57
CA SER A 19 -7.21 0.03 -15.08
C SER A 19 -7.65 -1.08 -16.04
N LYS A 20 -6.76 -1.49 -16.93
CA LYS A 20 -7.01 -2.61 -17.83
C LYS A 20 -7.22 -3.92 -17.07
N LYS A 21 -6.36 -4.23 -16.10
CA LYS A 21 -6.47 -5.43 -15.24
C LYS A 21 -7.83 -5.49 -14.54
N ILE A 22 -8.28 -4.38 -13.95
CA ILE A 22 -9.59 -4.30 -13.28
C ILE A 22 -10.72 -4.54 -14.27
N SER A 23 -10.67 -3.89 -15.44
CA SER A 23 -11.69 -4.07 -16.49
C SER A 23 -11.74 -5.51 -17.00
N ASP A 24 -10.58 -6.15 -17.18
CA ASP A 24 -10.47 -7.53 -17.68
C ASP A 24 -10.91 -8.56 -16.61
N SER A 25 -10.91 -8.20 -15.33
CA SER A 25 -11.33 -9.09 -14.23
C SER A 25 -12.83 -9.39 -14.20
N GLY A 26 -13.64 -8.58 -14.89
CA GLY A 26 -15.10 -8.67 -14.88
C GLY A 26 -15.76 -8.20 -13.58
N MET A 27 -15.01 -7.62 -12.65
CA MET A 27 -15.54 -6.98 -11.45
C MET A 27 -16.24 -5.66 -11.84
N ASP A 28 -17.45 -5.47 -11.33
CA ASP A 28 -18.20 -4.22 -11.52
C ASP A 28 -17.66 -3.15 -10.56
N MET A 29 -16.73 -2.33 -11.05
CA MET A 29 -16.10 -1.24 -10.30
C MET A 29 -16.25 0.09 -11.03
N ASP A 30 -16.49 1.18 -10.31
CA ASP A 30 -16.50 2.53 -10.85
C ASP A 30 -15.08 3.00 -11.19
N MET A 31 -14.69 2.84 -12.45
CA MET A 31 -13.38 3.27 -12.95
C MET A 31 -13.17 4.78 -12.82
N GLY A 32 -14.22 5.59 -12.88
CA GLY A 32 -14.12 7.04 -12.68
C GLY A 32 -13.72 7.39 -11.25
N ARG A 33 -14.22 6.64 -10.26
CA ARG A 33 -13.88 6.79 -8.85
C ARG A 33 -12.43 6.36 -8.59
N ILE A 34 -11.98 5.26 -9.19
CA ILE A 34 -10.59 4.77 -9.10
C ILE A 34 -9.61 5.77 -9.74
N GLU A 35 -9.96 6.32 -10.92
CA GLU A 35 -9.15 7.35 -11.59
C GLU A 35 -9.07 8.65 -10.77
N ALA A 36 -10.17 9.05 -10.14
CA ALA A 36 -10.19 10.21 -9.23
C ALA A 36 -9.24 9.99 -8.02
N ALA A 37 -9.18 8.77 -7.47
CA ALA A 37 -8.24 8.43 -6.39
C ALA A 37 -6.77 8.47 -6.85
N TYR A 38 -6.48 7.93 -8.03
CA TYR A 38 -5.15 8.03 -8.64
C TYR A 38 -4.73 9.48 -8.84
N ASN A 39 -5.59 10.32 -9.40
CA ASN A 39 -5.30 11.74 -9.65
C ASN A 39 -5.09 12.50 -8.32
N MET A 40 -5.87 12.21 -7.27
CA MET A 40 -5.64 12.77 -5.94
C MET A 40 -4.28 12.34 -5.38
N ALA A 41 -3.94 11.06 -5.41
CA ALA A 41 -2.64 10.57 -4.93
C ALA A 41 -1.47 11.19 -5.73
N LYS A 42 -1.58 11.26 -7.06
CA LYS A 42 -0.57 11.87 -7.95
C LYS A 42 -0.33 13.33 -7.63
N LEU A 43 -1.39 14.09 -7.38
CA LEU A 43 -1.30 15.50 -7.00
C LEU A 43 -0.69 15.66 -5.61
N ALA A 44 -1.18 14.91 -4.63
CA ALA A 44 -0.74 14.97 -3.25
C ALA A 44 0.75 14.64 -3.07
N HIS A 45 1.26 13.65 -3.81
CA HIS A 45 2.67 13.25 -3.82
C HIS A 45 3.51 13.97 -4.91
N SER A 46 3.00 15.08 -5.46
CA SER A 46 3.72 15.82 -6.51
C SER A 46 5.11 16.26 -6.02
N GLY A 47 6.14 15.97 -6.81
CA GLY A 47 7.53 16.27 -6.46
C GLY A 47 8.19 15.31 -5.46
N GLN A 48 7.46 14.39 -4.86
CA GLN A 48 8.04 13.35 -4.00
C GLN A 48 8.62 12.23 -4.85
N LEU A 49 9.84 11.79 -4.50
CA LEU A 49 10.53 10.68 -5.16
C LEU A 49 10.83 9.56 -4.18
N ARG A 50 10.77 8.33 -4.67
CA ARG A 50 11.28 7.15 -3.98
C ARG A 50 12.82 7.09 -4.05
N LYS A 51 13.44 6.16 -3.31
CA LYS A 51 14.90 6.01 -3.28
C LYS A 51 15.50 5.52 -4.60
N ASP A 52 14.71 4.87 -5.44
CA ASP A 52 15.09 4.50 -6.81
C ASP A 52 14.96 5.64 -7.81
N GLY A 53 14.49 6.82 -7.36
CA GLY A 53 14.28 8.02 -8.18
C GLY A 53 12.96 8.02 -8.95
N SER A 54 12.08 7.03 -8.77
CA SER A 54 10.74 7.03 -9.35
C SER A 54 9.78 7.98 -8.60
N PRO A 55 8.73 8.52 -9.25
CA PRO A 55 7.69 9.28 -8.58
C PRO A 55 7.02 8.46 -7.46
N TYR A 56 6.73 9.07 -6.30
CA TYR A 56 6.17 8.35 -5.15
C TYR A 56 4.85 7.63 -5.48
N VAL A 57 4.01 8.24 -6.30
CA VAL A 57 2.71 7.67 -6.70
C VAL A 57 2.82 6.30 -7.38
N THR A 58 3.98 5.94 -7.95
CA THR A 58 4.21 4.59 -8.50
C THR A 58 4.07 3.51 -7.43
N HIS A 59 4.43 3.83 -6.17
CA HIS A 59 4.21 2.96 -5.03
C HIS A 59 2.72 2.75 -4.74
N CYS A 60 1.95 3.84 -4.72
CA CYS A 60 0.51 3.78 -4.49
C CYS A 60 -0.19 2.93 -5.57
N VAL A 61 0.18 3.11 -6.84
CA VAL A 61 -0.35 2.30 -7.95
C VAL A 61 0.05 0.83 -7.80
N ALA A 62 1.30 0.54 -7.43
CA ALA A 62 1.75 -0.84 -7.23
C ALA A 62 1.05 -1.53 -6.04
N ALA A 63 0.78 -0.81 -4.95
CA ALA A 63 0.00 -1.34 -3.84
C ALA A 63 -1.45 -1.65 -4.25
N ALA A 64 -2.07 -0.76 -5.05
CA ALA A 64 -3.40 -0.98 -5.60
C ALA A 64 -3.44 -2.14 -6.62
N ASP A 65 -2.38 -2.32 -7.42
CA ASP A 65 -2.23 -3.45 -8.34
C ASP A 65 -2.17 -4.79 -7.61
N ILE A 66 -1.43 -4.84 -6.49
CA ILE A 66 -1.39 -6.02 -5.62
C ILE A 66 -2.75 -6.26 -4.97
N ALA A 67 -3.45 -5.20 -4.52
CA ALA A 67 -4.79 -5.32 -3.96
C ALA A 67 -5.80 -5.85 -5.00
N ALA A 68 -5.67 -5.46 -6.27
CA ALA A 68 -6.47 -6.01 -7.38
C ALA A 68 -6.16 -7.48 -7.63
N ASP A 69 -4.88 -7.90 -7.59
CA ASP A 69 -4.49 -9.32 -7.68
C ASP A 69 -5.06 -10.17 -6.53
N MET A 70 -5.29 -9.57 -5.37
CA MET A 70 -5.96 -10.21 -4.23
C MET A 70 -7.49 -10.29 -4.39
N GLY A 71 -8.06 -9.69 -5.44
CA GLY A 71 -9.51 -9.65 -5.68
C GLY A 71 -10.26 -8.77 -4.69
N LEU A 72 -9.63 -7.71 -4.18
CA LEU A 72 -10.26 -6.80 -3.23
C LEU A 72 -11.30 -5.90 -3.94
N ASP A 73 -12.26 -5.39 -3.15
CA ASP A 73 -13.32 -4.52 -3.62
C ASP A 73 -12.84 -3.12 -4.04
N GLU A 74 -13.71 -2.36 -4.67
CA GLU A 74 -13.43 -1.00 -5.16
C GLU A 74 -12.95 -0.07 -4.05
N ASP A 75 -13.60 -0.06 -2.88
CA ASP A 75 -13.19 0.76 -1.74
C ASP A 75 -11.76 0.44 -1.31
N SER A 76 -11.35 -0.83 -1.37
CA SER A 76 -9.99 -1.27 -1.06
C SER A 76 -8.98 -0.80 -2.11
N ILE A 77 -9.32 -0.83 -3.40
CA ILE A 77 -8.45 -0.32 -4.48
C ILE A 77 -8.25 1.19 -4.32
N VAL A 78 -9.35 1.93 -4.11
CA VAL A 78 -9.31 3.38 -3.85
C VAL A 78 -8.47 3.68 -2.61
N ALA A 79 -8.69 2.95 -1.51
CA ALA A 79 -7.91 3.12 -0.28
C ALA A 79 -6.43 2.76 -0.47
N ALA A 80 -6.11 1.74 -1.28
CA ALA A 80 -4.71 1.39 -1.60
C ALA A 80 -4.01 2.48 -2.41
N LEU A 81 -4.71 3.16 -3.34
CA LEU A 81 -4.17 4.32 -4.04
C LEU A 81 -3.89 5.50 -3.11
N LEU A 82 -4.67 5.64 -2.02
CA LEU A 82 -4.63 6.77 -1.10
C LEU A 82 -3.93 6.46 0.24
N HIS A 83 -3.37 5.25 0.43
CA HIS A 83 -2.99 4.75 1.75
C HIS A 83 -1.94 5.61 2.49
N ASP A 84 -1.06 6.29 1.76
CA ASP A 84 -0.01 7.14 2.32
C ASP A 84 -0.36 8.65 2.33
N VAL A 85 -1.49 9.08 1.72
CA VAL A 85 -1.75 10.52 1.56
C VAL A 85 -1.98 11.23 2.91
N ILE A 86 -2.58 10.58 3.92
CA ILE A 86 -2.75 11.17 5.26
C ILE A 86 -1.42 11.21 6.03
N GLU A 87 -0.52 10.26 5.76
CA GLU A 87 0.76 10.16 6.46
C GLU A 87 1.79 11.15 5.91
N ASP A 88 1.88 11.27 4.59
CA ASP A 88 2.98 11.91 3.88
C ASP A 88 2.60 13.26 3.23
N THR A 89 1.33 13.71 3.38
CA THR A 89 0.85 14.96 2.78
C THR A 89 -0.07 15.73 3.75
N ASP A 90 -0.57 16.89 3.32
CA ASP A 90 -1.49 17.72 4.10
C ASP A 90 -2.96 17.28 4.01
N LEU A 91 -3.26 16.22 3.24
CA LEU A 91 -4.62 15.70 3.11
C LEU A 91 -5.07 15.05 4.42
N THR A 92 -6.35 15.29 4.75
CA THR A 92 -6.96 14.80 5.99
C THR A 92 -7.99 13.71 5.71
N HIS A 93 -8.37 12.97 6.75
CA HIS A 93 -9.51 12.06 6.72
C HIS A 93 -10.76 12.71 6.12
N SER A 94 -11.06 13.97 6.52
CA SER A 94 -12.23 14.71 6.02
C SER A 94 -12.18 14.98 4.52
N ASP A 95 -11.00 15.19 3.95
CA ASP A 95 -10.85 15.44 2.51
C ASP A 95 -11.12 14.17 1.71
N ILE A 96 -10.65 13.03 2.19
CA ILE A 96 -10.93 11.72 1.60
C ILE A 96 -12.41 11.38 1.76
N ALA A 97 -13.00 11.59 2.95
CA ALA A 97 -14.40 11.27 3.21
C ALA A 97 -15.35 12.07 2.31
N LYS A 98 -15.05 13.34 2.04
CA LYS A 98 -15.86 14.18 1.13
C LYS A 98 -15.89 13.64 -0.30
N GLN A 99 -14.81 13.06 -0.80
CA GLN A 99 -14.69 12.66 -2.19
C GLN A 99 -15.00 11.19 -2.40
N PHE A 100 -14.63 10.32 -1.46
CA PHE A 100 -14.71 8.85 -1.60
C PHE A 100 -15.59 8.19 -0.56
N GLY A 101 -16.13 8.95 0.40
CA GLY A 101 -16.99 8.45 1.47
C GLY A 101 -16.21 7.99 2.71
N GLU A 102 -16.97 7.93 3.83
CA GLU A 102 -16.45 7.51 5.14
C GLU A 102 -15.80 6.11 5.15
N PRO A 103 -16.31 5.10 4.43
CA PRO A 103 -15.68 3.77 4.42
C PRO A 103 -14.22 3.82 3.93
N VAL A 104 -13.96 4.49 2.81
CA VAL A 104 -12.60 4.63 2.27
C VAL A 104 -11.70 5.43 3.23
N ALA A 105 -12.18 6.56 3.74
CA ALA A 105 -11.44 7.40 4.66
C ALA A 105 -11.04 6.64 5.94
N ASN A 106 -11.94 5.81 6.48
CA ASN A 106 -11.69 4.98 7.65
C ASN A 106 -10.64 3.89 7.37
N ILE A 107 -10.65 3.28 6.17
CA ILE A 107 -9.62 2.30 5.78
C ILE A 107 -8.25 3.00 5.70
N VAL A 108 -8.15 4.13 5.00
CA VAL A 108 -6.89 4.88 4.84
C VAL A 108 -6.34 5.33 6.21
N GLU A 109 -7.20 5.89 7.08
CA GLU A 109 -6.80 6.27 8.44
C GLU A 109 -6.35 5.05 9.26
N GLY A 110 -7.02 3.91 9.08
CA GLY A 110 -6.64 2.63 9.72
C GLY A 110 -5.24 2.19 9.34
N VAL A 111 -4.89 2.25 8.05
CA VAL A 111 -3.56 1.93 7.53
C VAL A 111 -2.51 2.89 8.11
N THR A 112 -2.78 4.20 8.12
CA THR A 112 -1.89 5.23 8.69
C THR A 112 -1.63 5.00 10.18
N LYS A 113 -2.66 4.67 10.97
CA LYS A 113 -2.52 4.41 12.42
C LYS A 113 -1.67 3.18 12.73
N LEU A 114 -1.59 2.20 11.83
CA LEU A 114 -0.70 1.06 11.98
C LEU A 114 0.79 1.44 11.84
N THR A 115 1.09 2.52 11.13
CA THR A 115 2.46 2.97 10.86
C THR A 115 3.02 3.89 11.95
N ARG A 116 2.17 4.72 12.58
CA ARG A 116 2.58 5.77 13.54
C ARG A 116 2.74 5.25 14.97
N VAL A 117 3.89 4.68 15.31
CA VAL A 117 4.22 4.40 16.73
C VAL A 117 5.71 4.59 16.99
N GLN A 118 6.02 5.37 18.04
CA GLN A 118 7.35 5.46 18.62
C GLN A 118 7.45 4.49 19.80
N TYR A 119 8.50 3.68 19.85
CA TYR A 119 8.69 2.63 20.85
C TYR A 119 9.93 2.85 21.68
N THR A 120 9.91 2.33 22.91
CA THR A 120 11.01 2.40 23.87
C THR A 120 11.91 1.16 23.83
N SER A 121 11.40 0.02 23.34
CA SER A 121 12.18 -1.21 23.10
C SER A 121 11.68 -1.98 21.88
N LYS A 122 12.53 -2.85 21.29
CA LYS A 122 12.15 -3.67 20.12
C LYS A 122 11.07 -4.72 20.44
N GLU A 123 11.09 -5.29 21.64
CA GLU A 123 10.14 -6.31 22.07
C GLU A 123 8.76 -5.69 22.32
N ASP A 124 8.71 -4.52 22.97
CA ASP A 124 7.47 -3.77 23.17
C ASP A 124 6.90 -3.30 21.82
N GLU A 125 7.77 -2.93 20.88
CA GLU A 125 7.39 -2.56 19.51
C GLU A 125 6.64 -3.68 18.79
N GLN A 126 7.17 -4.90 18.80
CA GLN A 126 6.57 -6.05 18.14
C GLN A 126 5.22 -6.43 18.73
N MET A 127 5.12 -6.46 20.06
CA MET A 127 3.88 -6.79 20.77
C MET A 127 2.77 -5.76 20.48
N GLU A 128 3.10 -4.48 20.55
CA GLU A 128 2.12 -3.42 20.30
C GLU A 128 1.72 -3.33 18.82
N ASN A 129 2.65 -3.58 17.89
CA ASN A 129 2.33 -3.68 16.45
C ASN A 129 1.34 -4.82 16.18
N LEU A 130 1.61 -6.00 16.73
CA LEU A 130 0.71 -7.14 16.59
C LEU A 130 -0.67 -6.83 17.19
N ARG A 131 -0.73 -6.24 18.39
CA ARG A 131 -1.98 -5.84 19.03
C ARG A 131 -2.78 -4.87 18.17
N LYS A 132 -2.13 -3.85 17.61
CA LYS A 132 -2.79 -2.87 16.72
C LYS A 132 -3.30 -3.50 15.44
N MET A 133 -2.53 -4.39 14.83
CA MET A 133 -2.96 -5.13 13.67
C MET A 133 -4.22 -5.96 13.98
N LEU A 134 -4.24 -6.67 15.11
CA LEU A 134 -5.41 -7.45 15.52
C LEU A 134 -6.62 -6.54 15.78
N MET A 135 -6.43 -5.38 16.38
CA MET A 135 -7.50 -4.42 16.61
C MET A 135 -8.02 -3.79 15.31
N ALA A 136 -7.13 -3.50 14.36
CA ALA A 136 -7.51 -3.00 13.04
C ALA A 136 -8.28 -4.07 12.26
N MET A 137 -7.82 -5.33 12.26
CA MET A 137 -8.52 -6.46 11.66
C MET A 137 -9.92 -6.66 12.24
N ALA A 138 -10.10 -6.45 13.54
CA ALA A 138 -11.40 -6.57 14.19
C ALA A 138 -12.38 -5.47 13.77
N LYS A 139 -11.89 -4.32 13.31
CA LYS A 139 -12.72 -3.22 12.79
C LYS A 139 -13.00 -3.38 11.29
N ASP A 140 -11.96 -3.57 10.50
CA ASP A 140 -12.04 -3.78 9.05
C ASP A 140 -10.81 -4.54 8.56
N ILE A 141 -11.01 -5.76 8.08
CA ILE A 141 -9.93 -6.61 7.59
C ILE A 141 -9.19 -6.02 6.38
N ARG A 142 -9.85 -5.15 5.62
CA ARG A 142 -9.26 -4.48 4.45
C ARG A 142 -8.03 -3.66 4.81
N VAL A 143 -7.99 -3.08 6.01
CA VAL A 143 -6.84 -2.33 6.53
C VAL A 143 -5.57 -3.18 6.53
N ILE A 144 -5.64 -4.42 7.02
CA ILE A 144 -4.46 -5.30 7.05
C ILE A 144 -4.11 -5.85 5.67
N LEU A 145 -5.11 -6.10 4.81
CA LEU A 145 -4.87 -6.55 3.44
C LEU A 145 -4.12 -5.50 2.63
N ILE A 146 -4.52 -4.23 2.72
CA ILE A 146 -3.80 -3.11 2.09
C ILE A 146 -2.40 -2.95 2.68
N LYS A 147 -2.25 -3.09 4.01
CA LYS A 147 -0.92 -3.02 4.64
C LYS A 147 0.00 -4.16 4.22
N ILE A 148 -0.55 -5.35 3.93
CA ILE A 148 0.21 -6.46 3.34
C ILE A 148 0.61 -6.13 1.90
N ALA A 149 -0.28 -5.53 1.09
CA ALA A 149 0.03 -5.09 -0.27
C ALA A 149 1.15 -4.04 -0.30
N ASP A 150 1.07 -3.01 0.56
CA ASP A 150 2.14 -2.02 0.79
C ASP A 150 3.46 -2.72 1.16
N ARG A 151 3.43 -3.60 2.15
CA ARG A 151 4.61 -4.33 2.60
C ARG A 151 5.22 -5.17 1.48
N LEU A 152 4.42 -5.86 0.70
CA LEU A 152 4.88 -6.68 -0.42
C LEU A 152 5.59 -5.83 -1.48
N HIS A 153 5.02 -4.68 -1.85
CA HIS A 153 5.69 -3.77 -2.77
C HIS A 153 7.00 -3.22 -2.18
N ASN A 154 7.02 -2.85 -0.90
CA ASN A 154 8.23 -2.40 -0.22
C ASN A 154 9.32 -3.48 -0.19
N MET A 155 8.96 -4.77 -0.03
CA MET A 155 9.91 -5.89 -0.13
C MET A 155 10.47 -6.05 -1.54
N ARG A 156 9.63 -5.92 -2.59
CA ARG A 156 10.07 -5.99 -4.00
C ARG A 156 11.06 -4.88 -4.37
N THR A 157 10.98 -3.73 -3.71
CA THR A 157 11.86 -2.56 -3.95
C THR A 157 12.96 -2.40 -2.90
N MET A 158 13.23 -3.43 -2.09
CA MET A 158 14.14 -3.37 -0.95
C MET A 158 15.61 -3.15 -1.33
N ALA A 159 16.02 -3.52 -2.55
CA ALA A 159 17.38 -3.38 -3.05
C ALA A 159 17.92 -1.93 -3.01
N TYR A 160 17.04 -0.93 -3.04
CA TYR A 160 17.40 0.49 -2.96
C TYR A 160 17.52 1.02 -1.52
N GLN A 161 17.33 0.19 -0.50
CA GLN A 161 17.48 0.55 0.91
C GLN A 161 18.86 0.18 1.43
N THR A 162 19.27 0.81 2.57
CA THR A 162 20.50 0.43 3.27
C THR A 162 20.38 -1.00 3.84
N GLU A 163 21.50 -1.73 3.96
CA GLU A 163 21.53 -3.10 4.50
C GLU A 163 20.86 -3.21 5.87
N GLU A 164 21.04 -2.22 6.74
CA GLU A 164 20.39 -2.17 8.05
C GLU A 164 18.85 -2.12 7.93
N LYS A 165 18.34 -1.26 7.04
CA LYS A 165 16.88 -1.17 6.78
C LYS A 165 16.35 -2.42 6.09
N GLN A 166 17.12 -3.02 5.16
CA GLN A 166 16.77 -4.28 4.53
C GLN A 166 16.57 -5.37 5.59
N ARG A 167 17.56 -5.52 6.49
CA ARG A 167 17.49 -6.51 7.58
C ARG A 167 16.31 -6.27 8.53
N GLN A 168 16.11 -5.02 8.97
CA GLN A 168 15.03 -4.66 9.87
C GLN A 168 13.66 -4.96 9.25
N LYS A 169 13.43 -4.52 8.00
CA LYS A 169 12.16 -4.71 7.30
C LYS A 169 11.89 -6.17 6.95
N SER A 170 12.93 -6.95 6.63
CA SER A 170 12.82 -8.39 6.38
C SER A 170 12.41 -9.14 7.64
N LEU A 171 13.05 -8.86 8.78
CA LEU A 171 12.68 -9.46 10.07
C LEU A 171 11.23 -9.13 10.44
N GLU A 172 10.82 -7.87 10.39
CA GLU A 172 9.46 -7.45 10.65
C GLU A 172 8.46 -8.18 9.74
N THR A 173 8.81 -8.33 8.44
CA THR A 173 7.96 -9.04 7.49
C THR A 173 7.81 -10.52 7.84
N MET A 174 8.90 -11.19 8.19
CA MET A 174 8.88 -12.62 8.54
C MET A 174 8.19 -12.89 9.88
N GLU A 175 8.37 -12.03 10.86
CA GLU A 175 7.86 -12.24 12.21
C GLU A 175 6.40 -11.84 12.38
N ILE A 176 5.92 -10.84 11.62
CA ILE A 176 4.58 -10.26 11.79
C ILE A 176 3.71 -10.47 10.55
N TYR A 177 4.12 -9.94 9.39
CA TYR A 177 3.25 -9.90 8.22
C TYR A 177 3.04 -11.28 7.57
N ALA A 178 4.08 -12.08 7.42
CA ALA A 178 3.99 -13.39 6.78
C ALA A 178 3.10 -14.37 7.58
N PRO A 179 3.19 -14.48 8.92
CA PRO A 179 2.27 -15.29 9.70
C PRO A 179 0.80 -14.84 9.59
N ILE A 180 0.53 -13.53 9.57
CA ILE A 180 -0.82 -13.01 9.41
C ILE A 180 -1.36 -13.36 8.02
N ALA A 181 -0.60 -13.08 6.96
CA ALA A 181 -0.97 -13.40 5.59
C ALA A 181 -1.25 -14.90 5.39
N HIS A 182 -0.40 -15.77 5.96
CA HIS A 182 -0.60 -17.22 5.93
C HIS A 182 -1.90 -17.63 6.62
N ARG A 183 -2.23 -17.07 7.78
CA ARG A 183 -3.49 -17.35 8.50
C ARG A 183 -4.73 -16.85 7.75
N LEU A 184 -4.60 -15.80 6.95
CA LEU A 184 -5.65 -15.30 6.07
C LEU A 184 -5.80 -16.13 4.79
N GLY A 185 -5.06 -17.24 4.64
CA GLY A 185 -5.11 -18.10 3.46
C GLY A 185 -4.47 -17.48 2.22
N MET A 186 -3.76 -16.37 2.38
CA MET A 186 -3.01 -15.76 1.29
C MET A 186 -1.80 -16.66 1.00
N GLN A 187 -1.85 -17.38 -0.11
CA GLN A 187 -0.64 -18.02 -0.64
C GLN A 187 0.24 -16.88 -1.20
N LEU A 188 1.06 -16.31 -0.31
CA LEU A 188 2.03 -15.32 -0.68
C LEU A 188 3.05 -16.00 -1.60
N SER A 189 2.91 -15.77 -2.89
CA SER A 189 4.00 -15.89 -3.86
C SER A 189 5.07 -14.83 -3.54
N LEU A 190 5.54 -14.85 -2.28
CA LEU A 190 6.61 -13.97 -1.76
C LEU A 190 8.00 -14.52 -2.15
N ILE A 191 8.05 -15.64 -2.88
CA ILE A 191 9.28 -16.36 -3.19
C ILE A 191 9.39 -16.47 -4.70
N HIS A 192 9.51 -15.34 -5.38
CA HIS A 192 10.15 -15.31 -6.72
C HIS A 192 10.72 -13.93 -6.98
#